data_97200ae371c29a736b485cd2e454e987
#
_entry.id   97200ae371c29a736b485cd2e454e987
#
_cell.length_a   1.000
_cell.length_b   1.000
_cell.length_c   1.000
_cell.angle_alpha   90.00
_cell.angle_beta   90.00
_cell.angle_gamma   90.00
#
_symmetry.space_group_name_H-M   'P 1'
#
loop_
_entity.id
_entity.type
_entity.pdbx_description
1 polymer ?
#
loop_
_entity_poly.entity_id
_entity_poly.type
_entity_poly.pdbx_seq_one_letter_code
_entity_poly.pdbx_strand_id
1 'polypeptide(L)'
;MFTSSPFEAFARFEKERGLPPDIIRRTNAANHLENAWAKFERAEVDVETFDALFAVESAALGAEVRGRDVLPLLSGDLRPEMVEALKRIKARVSTGCITNNLPANAMGSAHGRKLYVAEVMALFDHVIESAKIGLRKPDPRIYAMMVETLQVDPKNCVYLDDLGVNL
;
A
#
# COMPACT_ATOMS: atom_id res chain seq x y z
N MET A 1 -1.87 -0.69 10.55
CA MET A 1 -3.15 -0.05 10.88
C MET A 1 -4.36 -0.93 10.59
N PHE A 2 -4.28 -1.90 9.67
CA PHE A 2 -5.35 -2.84 9.35
C PHE A 2 -5.29 -4.12 10.21
N THR A 3 -6.42 -4.82 10.34
CA THR A 3 -6.55 -6.01 11.20
C THR A 3 -5.97 -7.27 10.57
N SER A 4 -6.02 -7.37 9.23
CA SER A 4 -5.56 -8.54 8.48
C SER A 4 -4.36 -8.17 7.61
N SER A 5 -3.43 -9.11 7.51
CA SER A 5 -2.38 -9.03 6.50
C SER A 5 -2.98 -9.40 5.13
N PRO A 6 -2.71 -8.66 4.06
CA PRO A 6 -3.09 -9.07 2.71
C PRO A 6 -2.47 -10.43 2.33
N PHE A 7 -1.38 -10.84 2.96
CA PHE A 7 -0.73 -12.13 2.71
C PHE A 7 -1.60 -13.33 3.06
N GLU A 8 -2.45 -13.23 4.09
CA GLU A 8 -3.41 -14.29 4.42
C GLU A 8 -4.49 -14.41 3.34
N ALA A 9 -4.94 -13.27 2.81
CA ALA A 9 -5.90 -13.26 1.70
C ALA A 9 -5.27 -13.80 0.41
N PHE A 10 -4.01 -13.48 0.13
CA PHE A 10 -3.27 -14.05 -1.00
C PHE A 10 -3.13 -15.57 -0.89
N ALA A 11 -2.66 -16.06 0.26
CA ALA A 11 -2.50 -17.50 0.46
C ALA A 11 -3.81 -18.29 0.32
N ARG A 12 -4.92 -17.73 0.81
CA ARG A 12 -6.26 -18.32 0.64
C ARG A 12 -6.68 -18.35 -0.83
N PHE A 13 -6.53 -17.24 -1.53
CA PHE A 13 -6.85 -17.12 -2.95
C PHE A 13 -6.02 -18.10 -3.81
N GLU A 14 -4.72 -18.20 -3.55
CA GLU A 14 -3.81 -19.11 -4.24
C GLU A 14 -4.24 -20.56 -4.02
N LYS A 15 -4.55 -20.93 -2.79
CA LYS A 15 -5.02 -22.29 -2.44
C LYS A 15 -6.35 -22.63 -3.11
N GLU A 16 -7.32 -21.73 -3.10
CA GLU A 16 -8.64 -21.91 -3.69
C GLU A 16 -8.59 -22.10 -5.21
N ARG A 17 -7.61 -21.48 -5.86
CA ARG A 17 -7.41 -21.56 -7.32
C ARG A 17 -6.35 -22.57 -7.76
N GLY A 18 -5.76 -23.32 -6.83
CA GLY A 18 -4.71 -24.30 -7.15
C GLY A 18 -3.44 -23.65 -7.72
N LEU A 19 -3.15 -22.41 -7.35
CA LEU A 19 -1.98 -21.67 -7.79
C LEU A 19 -0.74 -22.07 -6.95
N PRO A 20 0.47 -21.89 -7.49
CA PRO A 20 1.69 -22.09 -6.71
C PRO A 20 1.70 -21.19 -5.46
N PRO A 21 2.13 -21.71 -4.30
CA PRO A 21 2.22 -20.92 -3.08
C PRO A 21 3.08 -19.67 -3.27
N ASP A 22 2.65 -18.56 -2.67
CA ASP A 22 3.34 -17.27 -2.69
C ASP A 22 3.54 -16.67 -4.10
N ILE A 23 2.79 -17.10 -5.11
CA ILE A 23 2.96 -16.58 -6.48
C ILE A 23 2.72 -15.06 -6.54
N ILE A 24 1.71 -14.55 -5.84
CA ILE A 24 1.40 -13.10 -5.80
C ILE A 24 2.54 -12.35 -5.13
N ARG A 25 3.04 -12.84 -4.00
CA ARG A 25 4.16 -12.22 -3.27
C ARG A 25 5.46 -12.24 -4.07
N ARG A 26 5.75 -13.36 -4.72
CA ARG A 26 6.93 -13.53 -5.58
C ARG A 26 6.88 -12.58 -6.77
N THR A 27 5.72 -12.41 -7.38
CA THR A 27 5.51 -11.44 -8.48
C THR A 27 5.76 -10.02 -7.98
N ASN A 28 5.22 -9.64 -6.83
CA ASN A 28 5.44 -8.32 -6.24
C ASN A 28 6.90 -8.08 -5.81
N ALA A 29 7.63 -9.12 -5.41
CA ALA A 29 9.03 -9.02 -5.02
C ALA A 29 9.99 -8.96 -6.22
N ALA A 30 9.63 -9.59 -7.34
CA ALA A 30 10.44 -9.57 -8.54
C ALA A 30 10.47 -8.15 -9.14
N ASN A 31 11.67 -7.64 -9.42
CA ASN A 31 11.89 -6.31 -9.97
C ASN A 31 11.05 -5.21 -9.27
N HIS A 32 11.04 -5.23 -7.94
CA HIS A 32 10.11 -4.47 -7.08
C HIS A 32 10.11 -2.94 -7.29
N LEU A 33 11.09 -2.40 -8.02
CA LEU A 33 11.15 -0.97 -8.37
C LEU A 33 10.41 -0.66 -9.69
N GLU A 34 10.30 -1.62 -10.62
CA GLU A 34 9.82 -1.39 -11.99
C GLU A 34 8.73 -2.37 -12.46
N ASN A 35 8.28 -3.27 -11.59
CA ASN A 35 7.21 -4.21 -11.92
C ASN A 35 5.84 -3.51 -12.06
N ALA A 36 4.84 -4.26 -12.51
CA ALA A 36 3.47 -3.79 -12.68
C ALA A 36 2.92 -3.12 -11.43
N TRP A 37 3.20 -3.71 -10.26
CA TRP A 37 2.75 -3.19 -8.97
C TRP A 37 3.38 -1.83 -8.64
N ALA A 38 4.70 -1.70 -8.83
CA ALA A 38 5.41 -0.45 -8.60
C ALA A 38 4.89 0.69 -9.49
N LYS A 39 4.68 0.39 -10.77
CA LYS A 39 4.11 1.36 -11.73
C LYS A 39 2.69 1.78 -11.36
N PHE A 40 1.90 0.83 -10.89
CA PHE A 40 0.52 1.10 -10.49
C PHE A 40 0.43 1.95 -9.20
N GLU A 41 1.29 1.71 -8.22
CA GLU A 41 1.40 2.53 -7.01
C GLU A 41 1.92 3.95 -7.27
N ARG A 42 2.63 4.18 -8.39
CA ARG A 42 3.03 5.52 -8.86
C ARG A 42 2.04 6.15 -9.82
N ALA A 43 0.89 5.47 -10.09
CA ALA A 43 -0.12 5.87 -11.08
C ALA A 43 0.44 6.07 -12.52
N GLU A 44 1.50 5.35 -12.87
CA GLU A 44 2.11 5.35 -14.22
C GLU A 44 1.28 4.51 -15.21
N VAL A 45 0.46 3.62 -14.71
CA VAL A 45 -0.42 2.74 -15.49
C VAL A 45 -1.83 2.75 -14.91
N ASP A 46 -2.83 2.54 -15.76
CA ASP A 46 -4.21 2.32 -15.36
C ASP A 46 -4.46 0.87 -14.91
N VAL A 47 -5.69 0.57 -14.47
CA VAL A 47 -6.09 -0.76 -13.97
C VAL A 47 -5.98 -1.83 -15.06
N GLU A 48 -6.35 -1.51 -16.29
CA GLU A 48 -6.32 -2.42 -17.43
C GLU A 48 -4.88 -2.79 -17.79
N THR A 49 -4.00 -1.82 -17.83
CA THR A 49 -2.58 -2.03 -18.11
C THR A 49 -1.91 -2.79 -16.95
N PHE A 50 -2.20 -2.43 -15.70
CA PHE A 50 -1.74 -3.15 -14.53
C PHE A 50 -2.17 -4.62 -14.57
N ASP A 51 -3.44 -4.90 -14.87
CA ASP A 51 -4.00 -6.25 -14.96
C ASP A 51 -3.23 -7.11 -15.96
N ALA A 52 -2.96 -6.57 -17.15
CA ALA A 52 -2.23 -7.27 -18.20
C ALA A 52 -0.74 -7.49 -17.83
N LEU A 53 -0.07 -6.47 -17.31
CA LEU A 53 1.35 -6.57 -16.94
C LEU A 53 1.55 -7.56 -15.79
N PHE A 54 0.70 -7.53 -14.77
CA PHE A 54 0.77 -8.44 -13.64
C PHE A 54 0.55 -9.90 -14.06
N ALA A 55 -0.36 -10.15 -15.02
CA ALA A 55 -0.59 -11.47 -15.60
C ALA A 55 0.67 -12.00 -16.30
N VAL A 56 1.34 -11.17 -17.10
CA VAL A 56 2.59 -11.54 -17.77
C VAL A 56 3.71 -11.83 -16.77
N GLU A 57 3.87 -10.96 -15.77
CA GLU A 57 4.91 -11.13 -14.74
C GLU A 57 4.70 -12.38 -13.90
N SER A 58 3.46 -12.67 -13.49
CA SER A 58 3.12 -13.87 -12.71
C SER A 58 3.25 -15.15 -13.55
N ALA A 59 2.85 -15.14 -14.81
CA ALA A 59 3.04 -16.26 -15.72
C ALA A 59 4.51 -16.64 -15.89
N ALA A 60 5.40 -15.67 -15.96
CA ALA A 60 6.85 -15.90 -16.02
C ALA A 60 7.41 -16.58 -14.75
N LEU A 61 6.68 -16.52 -13.63
CA LEU A 61 7.03 -17.18 -12.35
C LEU A 61 6.28 -18.49 -12.12
N GLY A 62 5.50 -18.96 -13.09
CA GLY A 62 4.91 -20.29 -13.11
C GLY A 62 3.39 -20.38 -13.09
N ALA A 63 2.66 -19.26 -12.93
CA ALA A 63 1.21 -19.26 -13.05
C ALA A 63 0.68 -17.86 -13.38
N GLU A 64 -0.23 -17.77 -14.34
CA GLU A 64 -0.90 -16.51 -14.66
C GLU A 64 -1.90 -16.13 -13.57
N VAL A 65 -1.76 -14.91 -13.05
CA VAL A 65 -2.69 -14.29 -12.09
C VAL A 65 -3.07 -12.92 -12.62
N ARG A 66 -4.37 -12.66 -12.74
CA ARG A 66 -4.85 -11.35 -13.19
C ARG A 66 -4.71 -10.32 -12.07
N GLY A 67 -4.14 -9.17 -12.40
CA GLY A 67 -3.95 -8.10 -11.44
C GLY A 67 -5.25 -7.64 -10.78
N ARG A 68 -6.34 -7.54 -11.55
CA ARG A 68 -7.68 -7.18 -11.05
C ARG A 68 -8.24 -8.15 -10.01
N ASP A 69 -7.83 -9.43 -10.03
CA ASP A 69 -8.25 -10.42 -9.04
C ASP A 69 -7.50 -10.23 -7.70
N VAL A 70 -6.32 -9.61 -7.72
CA VAL A 70 -5.50 -9.34 -6.53
C VAL A 70 -5.99 -8.09 -5.78
N LEU A 71 -6.49 -7.07 -6.49
CA LEU A 71 -6.89 -5.80 -5.87
C LEU A 71 -7.92 -5.94 -4.74
N PRO A 72 -8.99 -6.76 -4.85
CA PRO A 72 -9.94 -6.94 -3.77
C PRO A 72 -9.35 -7.57 -2.51
N LEU A 73 -8.25 -8.34 -2.65
CA LEU A 73 -7.58 -9.03 -1.53
C LEU A 73 -6.84 -8.07 -0.59
N LEU A 74 -6.59 -6.84 -1.04
CA LEU A 74 -5.95 -5.80 -0.23
C LEU A 74 -6.88 -5.17 0.81
N SER A 75 -8.17 -5.49 0.74
CA SER A 75 -9.15 -4.93 1.67
C SER A 75 -8.97 -5.50 3.07
N GLY A 76 -8.77 -4.63 4.05
CA GLY A 76 -8.70 -4.96 5.48
C GLY A 76 -9.52 -3.98 6.32
N ASP A 77 -9.86 -4.38 7.54
CA ASP A 77 -10.54 -3.50 8.48
C ASP A 77 -9.51 -2.71 9.31
N LEU A 78 -9.86 -1.51 9.72
CA LEU A 78 -9.02 -0.71 10.61
C LEU A 78 -9.03 -1.32 12.02
N ARG A 79 -7.86 -1.28 12.68
CA ARG A 79 -7.74 -1.67 14.10
C ARG A 79 -8.14 -0.50 14.98
N PRO A 80 -9.22 -0.60 15.77
CA PRO A 80 -9.65 0.49 16.63
C PRO A 80 -8.56 0.94 17.61
N GLU A 81 -7.80 0.00 18.17
CA GLU A 81 -6.70 0.28 19.10
C GLU A 81 -5.58 1.11 18.45
N MET A 82 -5.31 0.90 17.17
CA MET A 82 -4.32 1.69 16.42
C MET A 82 -4.83 3.10 16.13
N VAL A 83 -6.13 3.25 15.89
CA VAL A 83 -6.75 4.58 15.71
C VAL A 83 -6.68 5.37 17.01
N GLU A 84 -6.99 4.74 18.15
CA GLU A 84 -6.88 5.37 19.48
C GLU A 84 -5.41 5.70 19.82
N ALA A 85 -4.47 4.81 19.49
CA ALA A 85 -3.04 5.10 19.66
C ALA A 85 -2.62 6.34 18.84
N LEU A 86 -3.07 6.45 17.58
CA LEU A 86 -2.79 7.61 16.74
C LEU A 86 -3.34 8.91 17.36
N LYS A 87 -4.58 8.92 17.84
CA LYS A 87 -5.18 10.09 18.50
C LYS A 87 -4.37 10.53 19.72
N ARG A 88 -3.89 9.58 20.53
CA ARG A 88 -3.07 9.87 21.71
C ARG A 88 -1.68 10.38 21.35
N ILE A 89 -1.06 9.85 20.30
CA ILE A 89 0.25 10.28 19.80
C ILE A 89 0.16 11.69 19.21
N LYS A 90 -0.84 11.94 18.36
CA LYS A 90 -1.07 13.26 17.74
C LYS A 90 -1.20 14.39 18.76
N ALA A 91 -1.73 14.11 19.94
CA ALA A 91 -1.82 15.12 21.02
C ALA A 91 -0.47 15.56 21.59
N ARG A 92 0.63 14.90 21.19
CA ARG A 92 1.97 15.12 21.78
C ARG A 92 3.05 15.42 20.76
N VAL A 93 2.94 14.89 19.55
CA VAL A 93 3.94 15.03 18.50
C VAL A 93 3.26 15.17 17.13
N SER A 94 3.96 15.76 16.17
CA SER A 94 3.51 15.81 14.78
C SER A 94 3.47 14.40 14.19
N THR A 95 2.45 14.12 13.39
CA THR A 95 2.20 12.80 12.80
C THR A 95 2.09 12.88 11.29
N GLY A 96 2.86 12.07 10.57
CA GLY A 96 2.81 11.92 9.13
C GLY A 96 2.41 10.51 8.70
N CYS A 97 1.74 10.39 7.58
CA CYS A 97 1.46 9.11 6.93
C CYS A 97 2.04 9.09 5.52
N ILE A 98 2.91 8.12 5.23
CA ILE A 98 3.40 7.84 3.88
C ILE A 98 2.80 6.51 3.46
N THR A 99 1.97 6.51 2.42
CA THR A 99 1.31 5.31 1.93
C THR A 99 1.63 5.05 0.46
N ASN A 100 2.05 3.80 0.16
CA ASN A 100 2.02 3.28 -1.20
C ASN A 100 0.57 2.88 -1.49
N ASN A 101 -0.21 3.85 -1.93
CA ASN A 101 -1.62 3.63 -2.24
C ASN A 101 -1.83 3.39 -3.73
N LEU A 102 -2.99 2.85 -4.05
CA LEU A 102 -3.43 2.66 -5.42
C LEU A 102 -4.22 3.87 -5.91
N PRO A 103 -4.28 4.12 -7.23
CA PRO A 103 -5.14 5.15 -7.79
C PRO A 103 -6.59 5.02 -7.30
N ALA A 104 -7.26 6.15 -7.11
CA ALA A 104 -8.58 6.21 -6.47
C ALA A 104 -9.69 5.39 -7.17
N ASN A 105 -9.53 5.12 -8.47
CA ASN A 105 -10.42 4.31 -9.30
C ASN A 105 -10.08 2.81 -9.30
N ALA A 106 -8.97 2.41 -8.67
CA ALA A 106 -8.48 1.03 -8.71
C ALA A 106 -9.34 0.03 -7.93
N MET A 107 -10.03 0.49 -6.90
CA MET A 107 -10.89 -0.35 -6.08
C MET A 107 -12.33 0.13 -6.17
N GLY A 108 -13.26 -0.78 -6.45
CA GLY A 108 -14.68 -0.52 -6.48
C GLY A 108 -15.20 0.14 -5.18
N SER A 109 -16.31 0.85 -5.28
CA SER A 109 -16.84 1.68 -4.19
C SER A 109 -17.55 0.86 -3.09
N ALA A 110 -16.84 0.56 -2.01
CA ALA A 110 -17.47 0.26 -0.72
C ALA A 110 -17.58 1.59 0.06
N HIS A 111 -18.68 2.33 -0.12
CA HIS A 111 -18.85 3.73 0.32
C HIS A 111 -18.56 3.94 1.81
N GLY A 112 -19.10 3.11 2.69
CA GLY A 112 -18.93 3.28 4.14
C GLY A 112 -17.51 3.07 4.65
N ARG A 113 -16.76 2.12 4.08
CA ARG A 113 -15.36 1.87 4.44
C ARG A 113 -14.46 3.03 4.00
N LYS A 114 -14.69 3.59 2.81
CA LYS A 114 -13.93 4.76 2.31
C LYS A 114 -14.08 5.96 3.22
N LEU A 115 -15.28 6.24 3.75
CA LEU A 115 -15.51 7.34 4.68
C LEU A 115 -14.72 7.15 5.98
N TYR A 116 -14.77 5.98 6.59
CA TYR A 116 -14.06 5.71 7.84
C TYR A 116 -12.53 5.76 7.66
N VAL A 117 -12.00 5.24 6.55
CA VAL A 117 -10.57 5.36 6.24
C VAL A 117 -10.19 6.83 6.06
N ALA A 118 -11.00 7.62 5.35
CA ALA A 118 -10.76 9.05 5.16
C ALA A 118 -10.75 9.82 6.49
N GLU A 119 -11.66 9.51 7.41
CA GLU A 119 -11.69 10.09 8.75
C GLU A 119 -10.41 9.77 9.54
N VAL A 120 -9.91 8.54 9.45
CA VAL A 120 -8.65 8.16 10.12
C VAL A 120 -7.45 8.84 9.45
N MET A 121 -7.42 8.93 8.11
CA MET A 121 -6.35 9.64 7.41
C MET A 121 -6.32 11.13 7.76
N ALA A 122 -7.47 11.76 8.03
CA ALA A 122 -7.58 13.14 8.49
C ALA A 122 -7.04 13.36 9.92
N LEU A 123 -6.73 12.30 10.66
CA LEU A 123 -6.06 12.42 11.96
C LEU A 123 -4.57 12.76 11.82
N PHE A 124 -3.92 12.43 10.72
CA PHE A 124 -2.53 12.82 10.50
C PHE A 124 -2.41 14.30 10.18
N ASP A 125 -1.30 14.93 10.59
CA ASP A 125 -1.02 16.31 10.26
C ASP A 125 -0.67 16.46 8.78
N HIS A 126 -0.05 15.42 8.19
CA HIS A 126 0.18 15.34 6.76
C HIS A 126 0.10 13.90 6.24
N VAL A 127 -0.39 13.74 5.00
CA VAL A 127 -0.49 12.45 4.31
C VAL A 127 0.14 12.56 2.92
N ILE A 128 1.11 11.68 2.65
CA ILE A 128 1.69 11.52 1.32
C ILE A 128 1.19 10.22 0.72
N GLU A 129 0.57 10.32 -0.45
CA GLU A 129 0.01 9.22 -1.21
C GLU A 129 0.81 9.02 -2.50
N SER A 130 1.44 7.85 -2.68
CA SER A 130 2.32 7.55 -3.81
C SER A 130 1.66 7.81 -5.18
N ALA A 131 0.42 7.41 -5.34
CA ALA A 131 -0.32 7.57 -6.59
C ALA A 131 -0.61 9.05 -6.94
N LYS A 132 -0.53 9.97 -5.97
CA LYS A 132 -0.74 11.42 -6.21
C LYS A 132 0.55 12.13 -6.61
N ILE A 133 1.70 11.65 -6.15
CA ILE A 133 2.98 12.33 -6.34
C ILE A 133 3.94 11.61 -7.29
N GLY A 134 3.59 10.40 -7.75
CA GLY A 134 4.46 9.60 -8.62
C GLY A 134 5.72 9.04 -7.94
N LEU A 135 5.80 9.08 -6.61
CA LEU A 135 6.88 8.50 -5.82
C LEU A 135 6.32 7.49 -4.84
N ARG A 136 7.04 6.38 -4.63
CA ARG A 136 6.65 5.34 -3.68
C ARG A 136 7.81 4.96 -2.76
N LYS A 137 7.50 4.44 -1.58
CA LYS A 137 8.50 3.80 -0.73
C LYS A 137 9.11 2.60 -1.46
N PRO A 138 10.41 2.36 -1.37
CA PRO A 138 11.41 2.98 -0.49
C PRO A 138 12.21 4.13 -1.10
N ASP A 139 11.70 4.86 -2.10
CA ASP A 139 12.43 6.01 -2.66
C ASP A 139 12.71 7.05 -1.56
N PRO A 140 13.99 7.41 -1.30
CA PRO A 140 14.35 8.32 -0.21
C PRO A 140 13.71 9.71 -0.32
N ARG A 141 13.33 10.13 -1.53
CA ARG A 141 12.69 11.43 -1.77
C ARG A 141 11.33 11.53 -1.09
N ILE A 142 10.57 10.42 -0.96
CA ILE A 142 9.26 10.44 -0.33
C ILE A 142 9.35 10.70 1.19
N TYR A 143 10.41 10.21 1.84
CA TYR A 143 10.67 10.46 3.26
C TYR A 143 11.15 11.89 3.50
N ALA A 144 12.07 12.38 2.63
CA ALA A 144 12.55 13.76 2.69
C ALA A 144 11.40 14.76 2.55
N MET A 145 10.46 14.51 1.61
CA MET A 145 9.25 15.31 1.41
C MET A 145 8.39 15.38 2.68
N MET A 146 8.22 14.27 3.41
CA MET A 146 7.45 14.27 4.66
C MET A 146 8.13 15.10 5.73
N VAL A 147 9.44 14.94 5.91
CA VAL A 147 10.25 15.70 6.87
C VAL A 147 10.20 17.21 6.60
N GLU A 148 10.32 17.60 5.33
CA GLU A 148 10.21 18.98 4.89
C GLU A 148 8.81 19.55 5.14
N THR A 149 7.77 18.81 4.79
CA THR A 149 6.38 19.24 4.96
C THR A 149 6.01 19.43 6.43
N LEU A 150 6.45 18.53 7.30
CA LEU A 150 6.23 18.64 8.75
C LEU A 150 7.17 19.64 9.43
N GLN A 151 8.18 20.16 8.73
CA GLN A 151 9.19 21.07 9.24
C GLN A 151 9.90 20.52 10.51
N VAL A 152 10.28 19.26 10.48
CA VAL A 152 10.93 18.55 11.58
C VAL A 152 12.36 18.14 11.23
N ASP A 153 13.23 18.00 12.25
CA ASP A 153 14.55 17.41 12.08
C ASP A 153 14.41 15.88 11.93
N PRO A 154 14.92 15.25 10.85
CA PRO A 154 14.84 13.81 10.67
C PRO A 154 15.44 12.99 11.80
N LYS A 155 16.41 13.53 12.54
CA LYS A 155 17.00 12.90 13.74
C LYS A 155 16.00 12.74 14.89
N ASN A 156 14.93 13.53 14.90
CA ASN A 156 13.87 13.51 15.91
C ASN A 156 12.63 12.75 15.41
N CYS A 157 12.72 12.06 14.27
CA CYS A 157 11.62 11.31 13.68
C CYS A 157 11.75 9.81 13.96
N VAL A 158 10.62 9.17 14.19
CA VAL A 158 10.50 7.71 14.20
C VAL A 158 9.61 7.32 13.04
N TYR A 159 10.11 6.45 12.17
CA TYR A 159 9.34 5.86 11.07
C TYR A 159 8.99 4.41 11.40
N LEU A 160 7.73 4.05 11.21
CA LEU A 160 7.19 2.71 11.44
C LEU A 160 6.56 2.19 10.16
N ASP A 161 6.99 1.02 9.71
CA ASP A 161 6.43 0.30 8.57
C ASP A 161 6.44 -1.21 8.84
N ASP A 162 5.50 -1.94 8.27
CA ASP A 162 5.39 -3.41 8.40
C ASP A 162 6.18 -4.16 7.31
N LEU A 163 6.64 -3.47 6.28
CA LEU A 163 7.48 -4.03 5.23
C LEU A 163 8.93 -3.56 5.39
N GLY A 164 9.83 -4.48 5.76
CA GLY A 164 11.25 -4.18 5.95
C GLY A 164 11.93 -3.54 4.75
N VAL A 165 11.43 -3.74 3.52
CA VAL A 165 11.94 -3.09 2.31
C VAL A 165 11.69 -1.58 2.30
N ASN A 166 10.77 -1.07 3.11
CA ASN A 166 10.45 0.35 3.24
C ASN A 166 11.23 1.04 4.35
N LEU A 167 12.04 0.30 5.12
CA LEU A 167 12.91 0.78 6.18
C LEU A 167 14.35 0.89 5.68
#